data_390e8432d069a7006b44b6beae539842
#
_entry.id   390e8432d069a7006b44b6beae539842
#
_cell.length_a   1.000
_cell.length_b   1.000
_cell.length_c   1.000
_cell.angle_alpha   90.00
_cell.angle_beta   90.00
_cell.angle_gamma   90.00
#
_symmetry.space_group_name_H-M   'P 1'
#
loop_
_entity.id
_entity.type
_entity.pdbx_description
1 polymer ?
#
loop_
_entity_poly.entity_id
_entity_poly.type
_entity_poly.pdbx_seq_one_letter_code
_entity_poly.pdbx_strand_id
1 'polypeptide(L)'
;TQPSALYLIKHKLGEQVDVRFYNEKNRSFHPKSYMFHYKDYSTIYIGSSNISKSALTSGIEWNYRFSSKTDSHNYEKFYNTFLDLFEHHSIVIDDDELKRYSKNWHRPAVSKDLDRYDLQDDETTNNLALFEPRGAQIEALCALENTRAEGAGRALVQAATGVGKTYLAAFDSKDYERVLFVAHREEILKQAAQSFKNVRNSDDYGFFDGESKCTDKSMIFASVATLGRSEYLNNKYFASDYFNYIVIDEFHHAVNDQYQRIVNYFKPQFLLGLTATPERMDGRNIYEICDYNVPYEISLKEAINKGMLVPFHYYGIFDDTDYSKLHIVRGRYDEKELNETYIGNVHRYELIYKYYCKYGSRQALGFCCSKEHAREMAREFSSRGIPSVAVFSDASGEYTEKRNVAIQKLKNGEIRAIFSVDMFNEGVDITSVDMVMFLRPTESPIVFLQQLGRGLRKCRGKEFLTVLDFIGNYEKAGRVRFLLEGKSDMYREGCHLSDTLRFPDDCMVDFDLKLIDLFAEMDRKHLKLKDQVINEYFRVKDLLGKRPTRLDLFTYMDDNIYETAITHSKDNPFKRYLE
;
A
#
# COMPACT_ATOMS: atom_id res chain seq x y z
N THR A 1 19.27 12.14 1.41
CA THR A 1 19.45 11.29 0.22
C THR A 1 18.34 10.25 0.17
N GLN A 2 17.80 9.96 -1.01
CA GLN A 2 16.80 8.91 -1.16
C GLN A 2 17.42 7.55 -0.88
N PRO A 3 16.77 6.66 -0.11
CA PRO A 3 17.29 5.32 0.18
C PRO A 3 17.63 4.52 -1.08
N SER A 4 16.75 4.57 -2.10
CA SER A 4 16.97 3.89 -3.38
C SER A 4 18.27 4.28 -4.07
N ALA A 5 18.73 5.53 -3.95
CA ALA A 5 20.01 5.97 -4.51
C ALA A 5 21.21 5.31 -3.77
N LEU A 6 21.12 5.16 -2.44
CA LEU A 6 22.14 4.48 -1.65
C LEU A 6 22.19 2.98 -1.97
N TYR A 7 21.04 2.34 -2.14
CA TYR A 7 20.96 0.96 -2.60
C TYR A 7 21.63 0.78 -3.96
N LEU A 8 21.32 1.65 -4.94
CA LEU A 8 21.95 1.59 -6.26
C LEU A 8 23.48 1.77 -6.20
N ILE A 9 23.97 2.73 -5.43
CA ILE A 9 25.41 2.96 -5.26
C ILE A 9 26.06 1.72 -4.68
N LYS A 10 25.54 1.18 -3.57
CA LYS A 10 26.12 0.04 -2.87
C LYS A 10 26.13 -1.23 -3.74
N HIS A 11 25.00 -1.56 -4.39
CA HIS A 11 24.88 -2.82 -5.14
C HIS A 11 25.51 -2.76 -6.53
N LYS A 12 25.45 -1.63 -7.23
CA LYS A 12 26.07 -1.53 -8.56
C LYS A 12 27.57 -1.34 -8.52
N LEU A 13 28.09 -0.66 -7.51
CA LEU A 13 29.52 -0.37 -7.40
C LEU A 13 30.23 -1.30 -6.40
N GLY A 14 29.49 -1.96 -5.52
CA GLY A 14 30.00 -2.97 -4.59
C GLY A 14 31.22 -2.49 -3.77
N GLU A 15 32.27 -3.27 -3.74
CA GLU A 15 33.51 -2.96 -3.03
C GLU A 15 34.29 -1.76 -3.62
N GLN A 16 33.89 -1.24 -4.79
CA GLN A 16 34.54 -0.07 -5.38
C GLN A 16 34.16 1.25 -4.69
N VAL A 17 33.16 1.20 -3.77
CA VAL A 17 32.62 2.37 -3.08
C VAL A 17 32.49 2.13 -1.58
N ASP A 18 33.10 3.03 -0.79
CA ASP A 18 32.87 3.12 0.65
C ASP A 18 31.84 4.26 0.92
N VAL A 19 30.68 3.89 1.42
CA VAL A 19 29.58 4.82 1.74
C VAL A 19 29.38 4.86 3.24
N ARG A 20 29.43 6.06 3.82
CA ARG A 20 29.29 6.24 5.27
C ARG A 20 28.27 7.31 5.61
N PHE A 21 27.63 7.16 6.76
CA PHE A 21 26.78 8.17 7.36
C PHE A 21 27.54 8.98 8.41
N TYR A 22 27.48 10.31 8.32
CA TYR A 22 27.96 11.18 9.38
C TYR A 22 27.13 10.97 10.65
N ASN A 23 27.77 10.71 11.79
CA ASN A 23 27.10 10.28 13.03
C ASN A 23 27.50 11.13 14.24
N GLU A 24 27.26 12.45 14.19
CA GLU A 24 27.44 13.36 15.32
C GLU A 24 26.10 13.93 15.80
N LYS A 25 25.80 13.77 17.10
CA LYS A 25 24.48 14.09 17.66
C LYS A 25 24.11 15.57 17.64
N ASN A 26 25.03 16.51 17.61
CA ASN A 26 24.76 17.94 17.80
C ASN A 26 25.31 18.81 16.66
N ARG A 27 25.70 18.24 15.56
CA ARG A 27 26.22 18.97 14.39
C ARG A 27 25.51 18.55 13.13
N SER A 28 25.00 19.51 12.38
CA SER A 28 24.48 19.26 11.03
C SER A 28 25.62 19.14 10.04
N PHE A 29 25.53 18.17 9.12
CA PHE A 29 26.52 17.94 8.05
C PHE A 29 25.92 18.36 6.71
N HIS A 30 26.39 19.46 6.14
CA HIS A 30 25.91 20.00 4.88
C HIS A 30 27.01 20.39 3.88
N PRO A 31 28.22 19.81 3.95
CA PRO A 31 29.25 20.14 2.96
C PRO A 31 28.82 19.61 1.57
N LYS A 32 29.16 20.39 0.55
CA LYS A 32 29.00 20.05 -0.84
C LYS A 32 30.37 20.22 -1.48
N SER A 33 31.16 19.15 -1.42
CA SER A 33 32.50 19.11 -1.96
C SER A 33 32.74 17.83 -2.73
N TYR A 34 33.51 17.94 -3.81
CA TYR A 34 33.92 16.83 -4.65
C TYR A 34 35.40 16.84 -4.77
N MET A 35 36.05 15.70 -4.52
CA MET A 35 37.50 15.51 -4.63
C MET A 35 37.77 14.49 -5.72
N PHE A 36 38.63 14.86 -6.66
CA PHE A 36 39.06 14.00 -7.77
C PHE A 36 40.57 13.81 -7.68
N HIS A 37 41.00 12.56 -7.61
CA HIS A 37 42.40 12.18 -7.55
C HIS A 37 42.84 11.70 -8.94
N TYR A 38 43.82 12.38 -9.49
CA TYR A 38 44.49 12.01 -10.74
C TYR A 38 45.89 11.48 -10.45
N LYS A 39 46.53 10.94 -11.45
CA LYS A 39 47.88 10.35 -11.28
C LYS A 39 48.92 11.34 -10.68
N ASP A 40 48.87 12.60 -11.10
CA ASP A 40 49.88 13.59 -10.78
C ASP A 40 49.38 14.78 -9.92
N TYR A 41 48.09 14.87 -9.66
CA TYR A 41 47.49 15.93 -8.87
C TYR A 41 46.07 15.56 -8.43
N SER A 42 45.53 16.32 -7.51
CA SER A 42 44.14 16.18 -7.07
C SER A 42 43.43 17.53 -7.13
N THR A 43 42.13 17.50 -7.34
CA THR A 43 41.29 18.70 -7.44
C THR A 43 40.13 18.61 -6.47
N ILE A 44 39.81 19.73 -5.81
CA ILE A 44 38.64 19.88 -4.96
C ILE A 44 37.69 20.91 -5.58
N TYR A 45 36.41 20.60 -5.56
CA TYR A 45 35.32 21.52 -5.86
C TYR A 45 34.48 21.71 -4.61
N ILE A 46 34.23 22.95 -4.23
CA ILE A 46 33.38 23.32 -3.07
C ILE A 46 32.37 24.33 -3.54
N GLY A 47 31.08 24.10 -3.22
CA GLY A 47 30.06 25.05 -3.66
C GLY A 47 28.64 24.69 -3.25
N SER A 48 27.68 25.14 -4.03
CA SER A 48 26.25 24.91 -3.81
C SER A 48 25.72 23.64 -4.46
N SER A 49 26.46 23.05 -5.41
CA SER A 49 25.99 21.93 -6.25
C SER A 49 25.75 20.64 -5.46
N ASN A 50 24.56 20.07 -5.63
CA ASN A 50 24.27 18.70 -5.23
C ASN A 50 24.53 17.71 -6.38
N ILE A 51 24.71 16.42 -6.09
CA ILE A 51 24.65 15.37 -7.11
C ILE A 51 23.16 15.15 -7.44
N SER A 52 22.62 15.97 -8.32
CA SER A 52 21.26 15.85 -8.85
C SER A 52 21.26 16.19 -10.33
N LYS A 53 20.28 15.65 -11.08
CA LYS A 53 20.16 15.92 -12.52
C LYS A 53 20.05 17.43 -12.78
N SER A 54 19.20 18.13 -12.02
CA SER A 54 19.01 19.59 -12.16
C SER A 54 20.28 20.39 -11.89
N ALA A 55 21.02 20.08 -10.81
CA ALA A 55 22.26 20.79 -10.49
C ALA A 55 23.39 20.54 -11.52
N LEU A 56 23.37 19.38 -12.18
CA LEU A 56 24.39 19.01 -13.17
C LEU A 56 24.03 19.44 -14.60
N THR A 57 22.75 19.76 -14.90
CA THR A 57 22.29 20.02 -16.27
C THR A 57 21.68 21.40 -16.50
N SER A 58 20.80 21.88 -15.61
CA SER A 58 19.99 23.09 -15.83
C SER A 58 20.00 24.09 -14.67
N GLY A 59 20.49 23.70 -13.48
CA GLY A 59 20.58 24.58 -12.31
C GLY A 59 21.73 25.58 -12.41
N ILE A 60 21.53 26.78 -11.81
CA ILE A 60 22.62 27.75 -11.64
C ILE A 60 23.32 27.43 -10.32
N GLU A 61 24.57 26.99 -10.42
CA GLU A 61 25.36 26.56 -9.27
C GLU A 61 26.70 27.24 -9.22
N TRP A 62 27.14 27.60 -8.02
CA TRP A 62 28.44 28.23 -7.79
C TRP A 62 29.39 27.25 -7.16
N ASN A 63 30.51 26.94 -7.86
CA ASN A 63 31.55 26.06 -7.34
C ASN A 63 32.91 26.75 -7.44
N TYR A 64 33.68 26.70 -6.37
CA TYR A 64 35.09 27.11 -6.34
C TYR A 64 35.94 25.87 -6.52
N ARG A 65 36.91 25.96 -7.45
CA ARG A 65 37.87 24.88 -7.76
C ARG A 65 39.27 25.27 -7.39
N PHE A 66 39.97 24.38 -6.71
CA PHE A 66 41.40 24.46 -6.48
C PHE A 66 42.03 23.05 -6.53
N SER A 67 43.39 22.99 -6.64
CA SER A 67 44.08 21.72 -6.77
C SER A 67 45.31 21.67 -5.88
N SER A 68 45.81 20.44 -5.66
CA SER A 68 47.06 20.21 -4.90
C SER A 68 48.28 20.90 -5.51
N LYS A 69 48.24 21.25 -6.82
CA LYS A 69 49.31 21.99 -7.51
C LYS A 69 49.18 23.51 -7.40
N THR A 70 47.95 24.02 -7.40
CA THR A 70 47.71 25.48 -7.42
C THR A 70 47.59 26.07 -6.03
N ASP A 71 47.10 25.28 -5.06
CA ASP A 71 46.88 25.69 -3.66
C ASP A 71 47.03 24.46 -2.74
N SER A 72 48.28 24.04 -2.52
CA SER A 72 48.58 22.85 -1.73
C SER A 72 48.12 23.00 -0.28
N HIS A 73 48.26 24.19 0.32
CA HIS A 73 47.95 24.42 1.72
C HIS A 73 46.43 24.22 2.00
N ASN A 74 45.57 24.84 1.21
CA ASN A 74 44.13 24.68 1.37
C ASN A 74 43.69 23.26 0.97
N TYR A 75 44.32 22.66 -0.07
CA TYR A 75 44.06 21.29 -0.43
C TYR A 75 44.29 20.33 0.74
N GLU A 76 45.48 20.39 1.38
CA GLU A 76 45.81 19.51 2.53
C GLU A 76 44.83 19.71 3.71
N LYS A 77 44.47 20.95 4.00
CA LYS A 77 43.54 21.27 5.07
C LYS A 77 42.15 20.64 4.82
N PHE A 78 41.60 20.78 3.61
CA PHE A 78 40.32 20.21 3.27
C PHE A 78 40.36 18.68 3.20
N TYR A 79 41.42 18.12 2.65
CA TYR A 79 41.63 16.67 2.56
C TYR A 79 41.74 16.03 3.94
N ASN A 80 42.54 16.59 4.83
CA ASN A 80 42.68 16.10 6.21
C ASN A 80 41.35 16.24 7.00
N THR A 81 40.63 17.33 6.80
CA THR A 81 39.28 17.49 7.40
C THR A 81 38.33 16.43 6.89
N PHE A 82 38.35 16.12 5.59
CA PHE A 82 37.53 15.04 5.02
C PHE A 82 37.92 13.69 5.63
N LEU A 83 39.19 13.36 5.72
CA LEU A 83 39.66 12.10 6.31
C LEU A 83 39.22 11.96 7.77
N ASP A 84 39.36 13.03 8.55
CA ASP A 84 38.94 13.04 9.96
C ASP A 84 37.42 12.78 10.09
N LEU A 85 36.59 13.49 9.31
CA LEU A 85 35.16 13.28 9.28
C LEU A 85 34.76 11.87 8.81
N PHE A 86 35.47 11.36 7.81
CA PHE A 86 35.20 10.05 7.21
C PHE A 86 35.61 8.90 8.12
N GLU A 87 36.75 8.98 8.77
CA GLU A 87 37.30 7.91 9.59
C GLU A 87 36.78 7.92 11.03
N HIS A 88 36.58 9.10 11.62
CA HIS A 88 36.32 9.23 13.05
C HIS A 88 34.89 9.69 13.40
N HIS A 89 34.20 10.33 12.47
CA HIS A 89 32.87 10.91 12.70
C HIS A 89 31.77 10.29 11.83
N SER A 90 32.05 9.17 11.19
CA SER A 90 31.07 8.47 10.35
C SER A 90 31.01 6.98 10.67
N ILE A 91 29.89 6.38 10.28
CA ILE A 91 29.66 4.92 10.38
C ILE A 91 29.54 4.34 8.98
N VAL A 92 30.11 3.14 8.80
CA VAL A 92 29.95 2.36 7.56
C VAL A 92 28.49 1.96 7.41
N ILE A 93 27.94 2.12 6.21
CA ILE A 93 26.59 1.70 5.91
C ILE A 93 26.62 0.23 5.50
N ASP A 94 26.31 -0.67 6.42
CA ASP A 94 25.98 -2.05 6.12
C ASP A 94 24.50 -2.19 5.66
N ASP A 95 24.07 -3.41 5.34
CA ASP A 95 22.72 -3.66 4.86
C ASP A 95 21.65 -3.41 5.93
N ASP A 96 21.97 -3.66 7.19
CA ASP A 96 21.05 -3.44 8.31
C ASP A 96 20.88 -1.95 8.60
N GLU A 97 21.95 -1.17 8.56
CA GLU A 97 21.89 0.29 8.65
C GLU A 97 21.11 0.90 7.48
N LEU A 98 21.32 0.40 6.28
CA LEU A 98 20.62 0.86 5.09
C LEU A 98 19.12 0.54 5.18
N LYS A 99 18.76 -0.67 5.63
CA LYS A 99 17.36 -1.05 5.91
C LYS A 99 16.75 -0.15 6.98
N ARG A 100 17.46 0.10 8.08
CA ARG A 100 17.00 0.99 9.16
C ARG A 100 16.85 2.44 8.70
N TYR A 101 17.78 2.95 7.91
CA TYR A 101 17.68 4.27 7.29
C TYR A 101 16.48 4.37 6.37
N SER A 102 16.28 3.38 5.47
CA SER A 102 15.15 3.34 4.55
C SER A 102 13.80 3.32 5.29
N LYS A 103 13.68 2.54 6.36
CA LYS A 103 12.45 2.46 7.17
C LYS A 103 12.09 3.78 7.86
N ASN A 104 13.11 4.53 8.31
CA ASN A 104 12.92 5.79 9.03
C ASN A 104 12.95 7.04 8.12
N TRP A 105 13.24 6.86 6.82
CA TRP A 105 13.36 7.99 5.91
C TRP A 105 12.00 8.54 5.52
N HIS A 106 11.83 9.84 5.75
CA HIS A 106 10.68 10.63 5.30
C HIS A 106 11.11 11.55 4.17
N ARG A 107 10.23 11.73 3.20
CA ARG A 107 10.49 12.60 2.07
C ARG A 107 10.55 14.07 2.54
N PRO A 108 11.66 14.80 2.32
CA PRO A 108 11.75 16.22 2.66
C PRO A 108 10.72 17.05 1.87
N ALA A 109 10.14 18.07 2.49
CA ALA A 109 9.16 18.97 1.86
C ALA A 109 9.68 19.61 0.57
N VAL A 110 10.97 19.98 0.53
CA VAL A 110 11.62 20.58 -0.65
C VAL A 110 11.64 19.65 -1.86
N SER A 111 11.73 18.32 -1.67
CA SER A 111 11.71 17.38 -2.80
C SER A 111 10.32 17.19 -3.41
N LYS A 112 9.24 17.66 -2.76
CA LYS A 112 7.88 17.65 -3.32
C LYS A 112 7.72 18.64 -4.45
N ASP A 113 8.38 19.78 -4.37
CA ASP A 113 8.35 20.81 -5.43
C ASP A 113 9.19 20.40 -6.64
N LEU A 114 10.32 19.72 -6.41
CA LEU A 114 11.19 19.25 -7.49
C LEU A 114 10.53 18.17 -8.37
N ASP A 115 9.71 17.28 -7.80
CA ASP A 115 8.98 16.28 -8.59
C ASP A 115 7.96 16.88 -9.55
N ARG A 116 7.45 18.08 -9.29
CA ARG A 116 6.57 18.79 -10.22
C ARG A 116 7.30 19.15 -11.53
N TYR A 117 8.60 19.40 -11.45
CA TYR A 117 9.45 19.70 -12.63
C TYR A 117 9.88 18.41 -13.35
N ASP A 118 10.25 17.35 -12.61
CA ASP A 118 10.67 16.06 -13.19
C ASP A 118 9.54 15.36 -13.96
N LEU A 119 8.26 15.54 -13.56
CA LEU A 119 7.10 15.01 -14.28
C LEU A 119 6.80 15.76 -15.58
N GLN A 120 7.33 16.97 -15.78
CA GLN A 120 7.19 17.73 -17.01
C GLN A 120 8.18 17.30 -18.10
N ASP A 121 9.37 16.81 -17.70
CA ASP A 121 10.42 16.39 -18.64
C ASP A 121 10.20 14.99 -19.25
N ASP A 122 9.44 14.11 -18.57
CA ASP A 122 9.18 12.73 -19.06
C ASP A 122 8.25 12.66 -20.29
N GLU A 123 7.51 13.75 -20.63
CA GLU A 123 6.62 13.77 -21.80
C GLU A 123 7.31 14.21 -23.10
N THR A 124 8.50 14.79 -23.04
CA THR A 124 9.20 15.31 -24.23
C THR A 124 10.18 14.32 -24.85
N THR A 125 10.44 13.19 -24.22
CA THR A 125 11.31 12.12 -24.74
C THR A 125 10.51 10.92 -25.23
N ASN A 126 9.76 11.09 -26.30
CA ASN A 126 9.31 9.99 -27.14
C ASN A 126 10.52 9.48 -27.94
N ASN A 127 11.30 8.56 -27.36
CA ASN A 127 12.10 7.58 -28.10
C ASN A 127 12.76 6.61 -27.11
N LEU A 128 12.32 5.32 -27.13
CA LEU A 128 12.94 4.18 -26.44
C LEU A 128 13.16 4.42 -24.93
N ALA A 129 12.09 4.70 -24.21
CA ALA A 129 12.14 4.71 -22.75
C ALA A 129 12.52 3.32 -22.25
N LEU A 130 13.79 3.13 -21.87
CA LEU A 130 14.23 1.97 -21.11
C LEU A 130 13.44 1.96 -19.80
N PHE A 131 12.61 0.93 -19.60
CA PHE A 131 11.95 0.75 -18.33
C PHE A 131 13.01 0.43 -17.27
N GLU A 132 13.12 1.29 -16.27
CA GLU A 132 14.07 1.15 -15.17
C GLU A 132 13.33 1.01 -13.83
N PRO A 133 13.88 0.20 -12.89
CA PRO A 133 13.31 0.08 -11.56
C PRO A 133 13.39 1.41 -10.81
N ARG A 134 12.34 1.71 -10.00
CA ARG A 134 12.22 2.98 -9.27
C ARG A 134 11.86 2.75 -7.79
N GLY A 135 12.39 3.62 -6.92
CA GLY A 135 12.00 3.65 -5.50
C GLY A 135 12.04 2.29 -4.82
N ALA A 136 10.90 1.80 -4.32
CA ALA A 136 10.77 0.52 -3.64
C ALA A 136 11.23 -0.69 -4.48
N GLN A 137 11.10 -0.62 -5.81
CA GLN A 137 11.54 -1.71 -6.68
C GLN A 137 13.06 -1.91 -6.60
N ILE A 138 13.84 -0.82 -6.53
CA ILE A 138 15.30 -0.89 -6.39
C ILE A 138 15.68 -1.56 -5.07
N GLU A 139 15.06 -1.12 -3.97
CA GLU A 139 15.30 -1.67 -2.64
C GLU A 139 14.95 -3.18 -2.58
N ALA A 140 13.80 -3.54 -3.16
CA ALA A 140 13.33 -4.92 -3.20
C ALA A 140 14.21 -5.81 -4.08
N LEU A 141 14.67 -5.33 -5.26
CA LEU A 141 15.58 -6.06 -6.14
C LEU A 141 16.90 -6.38 -5.44
N CYS A 142 17.49 -5.40 -4.78
CA CYS A 142 18.72 -5.60 -4.01
C CYS A 142 18.51 -6.62 -2.88
N ALA A 143 17.38 -6.54 -2.16
CA ALA A 143 17.08 -7.49 -1.10
C ALA A 143 16.87 -8.92 -1.63
N LEU A 144 16.22 -9.08 -2.79
CA LEU A 144 16.05 -10.37 -3.46
C LEU A 144 17.37 -10.95 -3.95
N GLU A 145 18.26 -10.12 -4.48
CA GLU A 145 19.62 -10.53 -4.90
C GLU A 145 20.43 -11.07 -3.71
N ASN A 146 20.44 -10.37 -2.58
CA ASN A 146 21.09 -10.82 -1.35
C ASN A 146 20.50 -12.15 -0.86
N THR A 147 19.18 -12.28 -0.86
CA THR A 147 18.49 -13.51 -0.44
C THR A 147 18.89 -14.71 -1.30
N ARG A 148 19.03 -14.53 -2.62
CA ARG A 148 19.54 -15.58 -3.52
C ARG A 148 21.01 -15.89 -3.27
N ALA A 149 21.83 -14.89 -3.00
CA ALA A 149 23.26 -15.09 -2.67
C ALA A 149 23.45 -15.89 -1.37
N GLU A 150 22.52 -15.78 -0.43
CA GLU A 150 22.46 -16.59 0.80
C GLU A 150 21.96 -18.02 0.54
N GLY A 151 21.59 -18.36 -0.69
CA GLY A 151 21.17 -19.71 -1.10
C GLY A 151 19.66 -19.97 -1.01
N ALA A 152 18.82 -18.96 -0.79
CA ALA A 152 17.37 -19.13 -0.73
C ALA A 152 16.79 -19.36 -2.14
N GLY A 153 15.96 -20.41 -2.28
CA GLY A 153 15.22 -20.71 -3.51
C GLY A 153 13.83 -20.08 -3.57
N ARG A 154 13.38 -19.44 -2.50
CA ARG A 154 12.03 -18.84 -2.40
C ARG A 154 12.06 -17.57 -1.57
N ALA A 155 11.22 -16.60 -1.94
CA ALA A 155 11.03 -15.38 -1.17
C ALA A 155 9.62 -14.80 -1.31
N LEU A 156 9.18 -14.05 -0.31
CA LEU A 156 7.95 -13.28 -0.30
C LEU A 156 8.29 -11.79 -0.26
N VAL A 157 7.82 -11.03 -1.24
CA VAL A 157 7.84 -9.56 -1.18
C VAL A 157 6.46 -9.06 -0.77
N GLN A 158 6.45 -8.36 0.35
CA GLN A 158 5.26 -7.74 0.89
C GLN A 158 5.29 -6.24 0.55
N ALA A 159 4.42 -5.80 -0.35
CA ALA A 159 4.43 -4.41 -0.77
C ALA A 159 3.02 -3.87 -1.05
N ALA A 160 2.74 -2.67 -0.54
CA ALA A 160 1.45 -2.02 -0.67
C ALA A 160 0.96 -1.98 -2.13
N THR A 161 -0.37 -1.94 -2.30
CA THR A 161 -0.99 -1.80 -3.63
C THR A 161 -0.56 -0.46 -4.24
N GLY A 162 -0.15 -0.48 -5.51
CA GLY A 162 0.24 0.74 -6.23
C GLY A 162 1.74 0.99 -6.34
N VAL A 163 2.61 0.31 -5.58
CA VAL A 163 4.08 0.48 -5.63
C VAL A 163 4.76 -0.22 -6.81
N GLY A 164 4.01 -0.98 -7.61
CA GLY A 164 4.54 -1.60 -8.84
C GLY A 164 5.12 -3.00 -8.67
N LYS A 165 4.49 -3.87 -7.85
CA LYS A 165 4.89 -5.28 -7.64
C LYS A 165 5.10 -6.08 -8.93
N THR A 166 4.22 -5.92 -9.92
CA THR A 166 4.30 -6.65 -11.19
C THR A 166 5.54 -6.27 -11.99
N TYR A 167 5.89 -4.96 -12.01
CA TYR A 167 7.14 -4.50 -12.62
C TYR A 167 8.37 -5.00 -11.85
N LEU A 168 8.30 -5.04 -10.52
CA LEU A 168 9.36 -5.64 -9.69
C LEU A 168 9.65 -7.08 -10.14
N ALA A 169 8.59 -7.92 -10.28
CA ALA A 169 8.76 -9.30 -10.75
C ALA A 169 9.31 -9.37 -12.17
N ALA A 170 8.89 -8.46 -13.06
CA ALA A 170 9.42 -8.40 -14.41
C ALA A 170 10.93 -8.04 -14.44
N PHE A 171 11.38 -7.12 -13.60
CA PHE A 171 12.80 -6.77 -13.45
C PHE A 171 13.61 -7.91 -12.83
N ASP A 172 13.11 -8.51 -11.74
CA ASP A 172 13.81 -9.56 -11.01
C ASP A 172 13.96 -10.84 -11.84
N SER A 173 12.98 -11.14 -12.70
CA SER A 173 13.01 -12.28 -13.58
C SER A 173 13.78 -12.08 -14.89
N LYS A 174 14.36 -10.90 -15.14
CA LYS A 174 14.88 -10.50 -16.47
C LYS A 174 15.90 -11.46 -17.03
N ASP A 175 16.76 -11.99 -16.18
CA ASP A 175 17.89 -12.85 -16.58
C ASP A 175 17.54 -14.36 -16.61
N TYR A 176 16.29 -14.73 -16.25
CA TYR A 176 15.83 -16.12 -16.33
C TYR A 176 15.23 -16.43 -17.69
N GLU A 177 15.60 -17.58 -18.26
CA GLU A 177 15.17 -18.00 -19.60
C GLU A 177 13.66 -18.28 -19.66
N ARG A 178 13.12 -19.05 -18.69
CA ARG A 178 11.73 -19.51 -18.66
C ARG A 178 11.03 -19.05 -17.38
N VAL A 179 10.00 -18.26 -17.56
CA VAL A 179 9.26 -17.62 -16.47
C VAL A 179 7.79 -18.03 -16.49
N LEU A 180 7.27 -18.40 -15.33
CA LEU A 180 5.85 -18.61 -15.10
C LEU A 180 5.31 -17.52 -14.18
N PHE A 181 4.26 -16.83 -14.61
CA PHE A 181 3.51 -15.89 -13.77
C PHE A 181 2.11 -16.45 -13.51
N VAL A 182 1.75 -16.61 -12.24
CA VAL A 182 0.47 -17.21 -11.81
C VAL A 182 -0.38 -16.16 -11.11
N ALA A 183 -1.63 -16.03 -11.56
CA ALA A 183 -2.64 -15.20 -10.91
C ALA A 183 -4.04 -15.81 -11.05
N HIS A 184 -5.00 -15.31 -10.28
CA HIS A 184 -6.36 -15.85 -10.29
C HIS A 184 -7.30 -15.18 -11.29
N ARG A 185 -6.95 -13.99 -11.83
CA ARG A 185 -7.76 -13.23 -12.81
C ARG A 185 -7.02 -13.03 -14.12
N GLU A 186 -7.72 -13.20 -15.23
CA GLU A 186 -7.17 -13.02 -16.57
C GLU A 186 -6.68 -11.61 -16.84
N GLU A 187 -7.35 -10.60 -16.30
CA GLU A 187 -6.93 -9.21 -16.47
C GLU A 187 -5.56 -8.93 -15.83
N ILE A 188 -5.28 -9.56 -14.67
CA ILE A 188 -3.97 -9.47 -14.02
C ILE A 188 -2.90 -10.11 -14.91
N LEU A 189 -3.21 -11.26 -15.52
CA LEU A 189 -2.30 -11.94 -16.45
C LEU A 189 -1.98 -11.06 -17.66
N LYS A 190 -3.00 -10.42 -18.28
CA LYS A 190 -2.81 -9.51 -19.43
C LYS A 190 -1.96 -8.29 -19.07
N GLN A 191 -2.18 -7.70 -17.90
CA GLN A 191 -1.37 -6.58 -17.42
C GLN A 191 0.05 -6.99 -17.06
N ALA A 192 0.22 -8.15 -16.45
CA ALA A 192 1.54 -8.71 -16.15
C ALA A 192 2.31 -8.98 -17.44
N ALA A 193 1.68 -9.60 -18.44
CA ALA A 193 2.29 -9.83 -19.74
C ALA A 193 2.79 -8.54 -20.39
N GLN A 194 1.99 -7.46 -20.35
CA GLN A 194 2.42 -6.15 -20.85
C GLN A 194 3.61 -5.57 -20.06
N SER A 195 3.61 -5.71 -18.73
CA SER A 195 4.72 -5.25 -17.89
C SER A 195 6.02 -6.00 -18.19
N PHE A 196 5.92 -7.33 -18.34
CA PHE A 196 7.07 -8.18 -18.69
C PHE A 196 7.58 -7.91 -20.10
N LYS A 197 6.67 -7.74 -21.08
CA LYS A 197 7.03 -7.30 -22.45
C LYS A 197 7.82 -5.99 -22.42
N ASN A 198 7.35 -5.00 -21.66
CA ASN A 198 8.00 -3.69 -21.56
C ASN A 198 9.41 -3.78 -20.97
N VAL A 199 9.60 -4.58 -19.90
CA VAL A 199 10.88 -4.71 -19.19
C VAL A 199 11.88 -5.57 -19.98
N ARG A 200 11.42 -6.69 -20.55
CA ARG A 200 12.26 -7.64 -21.30
C ARG A 200 12.42 -7.26 -22.77
N ASN A 201 11.64 -6.32 -23.26
CA ASN A 201 11.56 -5.93 -24.68
C ASN A 201 11.36 -7.16 -25.59
N SER A 202 10.45 -8.06 -25.22
CA SER A 202 10.20 -9.33 -25.90
C SER A 202 8.71 -9.62 -25.98
N ASP A 203 8.27 -10.08 -27.16
CA ASP A 203 6.91 -10.58 -27.42
C ASP A 203 6.79 -12.10 -27.28
N ASP A 204 7.82 -12.79 -26.75
CA ASP A 204 7.83 -14.23 -26.56
C ASP A 204 7.09 -14.62 -25.27
N TYR A 205 5.78 -14.36 -25.25
CA TYR A 205 4.89 -14.73 -24.16
C TYR A 205 3.61 -15.40 -24.63
N GLY A 206 3.00 -16.20 -23.77
CA GLY A 206 1.73 -16.87 -24.02
C GLY A 206 0.88 -17.00 -22.76
N PHE A 207 -0.40 -17.33 -22.96
CA PHE A 207 -1.35 -17.53 -21.87
C PHE A 207 -1.69 -18.99 -21.69
N PHE A 208 -1.86 -19.41 -20.42
CA PHE A 208 -2.35 -20.72 -20.03
C PHE A 208 -3.57 -20.53 -19.11
N ASP A 209 -4.74 -20.36 -19.71
CA ASP A 209 -5.98 -19.99 -19.03
C ASP A 209 -7.20 -20.77 -19.53
N GLY A 210 -8.41 -20.28 -19.31
CA GLY A 210 -9.65 -20.90 -19.79
C GLY A 210 -9.71 -21.03 -21.31
N GLU A 211 -9.17 -20.05 -22.03
CA GLU A 211 -9.26 -19.93 -23.49
C GLU A 211 -8.02 -20.46 -24.23
N SER A 212 -6.84 -20.30 -23.66
CA SER A 212 -5.54 -20.65 -24.27
C SER A 212 -4.75 -21.65 -23.45
N LYS A 213 -3.98 -22.51 -24.12
CA LYS A 213 -3.07 -23.52 -23.54
C LYS A 213 -1.68 -23.44 -24.18
N CYS A 214 -1.09 -22.25 -24.18
CA CYS A 214 0.23 -22.04 -24.76
C CYS A 214 1.32 -22.71 -23.91
N THR A 215 2.23 -23.44 -24.54
CA THR A 215 3.32 -24.19 -23.87
C THR A 215 4.70 -23.96 -24.48
N ASP A 216 4.78 -23.20 -25.58
CA ASP A 216 5.98 -23.04 -26.41
C ASP A 216 6.70 -21.71 -26.25
N LYS A 217 6.23 -20.86 -25.31
CA LYS A 217 6.78 -19.54 -25.05
C LYS A 217 7.70 -19.51 -23.83
N SER A 218 8.65 -18.60 -23.84
CA SER A 218 9.58 -18.40 -22.70
C SER A 218 8.89 -17.81 -21.47
N MET A 219 7.87 -17.00 -21.66
CA MET A 219 7.07 -16.42 -20.59
C MET A 219 5.64 -16.94 -20.67
N ILE A 220 5.19 -17.65 -19.65
CA ILE A 220 3.82 -18.16 -19.56
C ILE A 220 3.07 -17.45 -18.43
N PHE A 221 1.91 -16.89 -18.78
CA PHE A 221 0.99 -16.24 -17.85
C PHE A 221 -0.20 -17.18 -17.62
N ALA A 222 -0.26 -17.80 -16.44
CA ALA A 222 -1.19 -18.88 -16.17
C ALA A 222 -2.26 -18.49 -15.14
N SER A 223 -3.52 -18.84 -15.46
CA SER A 223 -4.59 -18.79 -14.47
C SER A 223 -4.46 -19.96 -13.50
N VAL A 224 -4.49 -19.67 -12.19
CA VAL A 224 -4.48 -20.73 -11.17
C VAL A 224 -5.65 -21.68 -11.30
N ALA A 225 -6.83 -21.19 -11.71
CA ALA A 225 -8.02 -22.00 -11.91
C ALA A 225 -7.84 -23.05 -13.03
N THR A 226 -6.96 -22.78 -14.00
CA THR A 226 -6.63 -23.71 -15.07
C THR A 226 -5.39 -24.54 -14.71
N LEU A 227 -4.23 -23.90 -14.54
CA LEU A 227 -2.97 -24.63 -14.32
C LEU A 227 -2.98 -25.45 -13.03
N GLY A 228 -3.70 -25.01 -11.98
CA GLY A 228 -3.82 -25.74 -10.71
C GLY A 228 -4.67 -27.02 -10.76
N ARG A 229 -5.20 -27.41 -11.92
CA ARG A 229 -5.87 -28.70 -12.10
C ARG A 229 -4.83 -29.79 -12.33
N SER A 230 -5.03 -30.96 -11.70
CA SER A 230 -4.10 -32.06 -11.76
C SER A 230 -3.84 -32.58 -13.20
N GLU A 231 -4.81 -32.41 -14.10
CA GLU A 231 -4.71 -32.80 -15.50
C GLU A 231 -3.67 -32.02 -16.31
N TYR A 232 -3.26 -30.82 -15.84
CA TYR A 232 -2.27 -29.98 -16.52
C TYR A 232 -0.87 -30.04 -15.88
N LEU A 233 -0.75 -30.57 -14.67
CA LEU A 233 0.52 -30.69 -13.94
C LEU A 233 1.20 -32.03 -14.27
N ASN A 234 1.72 -32.14 -15.49
CA ASN A 234 2.42 -33.32 -15.99
C ASN A 234 3.33 -32.98 -17.18
N ASN A 235 4.23 -33.89 -17.54
CA ASN A 235 5.23 -33.69 -18.61
C ASN A 235 4.66 -33.49 -20.03
N LYS A 236 3.35 -33.71 -20.24
CA LYS A 236 2.72 -33.44 -21.54
C LYS A 236 2.61 -31.94 -21.80
N TYR A 237 2.43 -31.14 -20.74
CA TYR A 237 2.33 -29.71 -20.82
C TYR A 237 3.64 -29.07 -20.40
N PHE A 238 4.10 -29.30 -19.18
CA PHE A 238 5.34 -28.76 -18.64
C PHE A 238 6.02 -29.81 -17.76
N ALA A 239 7.31 -30.03 -17.94
CA ALA A 239 8.12 -30.79 -16.99
C ALA A 239 8.22 -30.02 -15.65
N SER A 240 8.45 -30.74 -14.57
CA SER A 240 8.52 -30.12 -13.23
C SER A 240 9.63 -29.08 -13.08
N ASP A 241 10.68 -29.17 -13.87
CA ASP A 241 11.85 -28.28 -13.93
C ASP A 241 11.82 -27.30 -15.13
N TYR A 242 10.68 -27.25 -15.85
CA TYR A 242 10.55 -26.45 -17.06
C TYR A 242 10.79 -24.95 -16.82
N PHE A 243 10.25 -24.40 -15.74
CA PHE A 243 10.38 -22.99 -15.41
C PHE A 243 11.56 -22.74 -14.48
N ASN A 244 12.43 -21.78 -14.84
CA ASN A 244 13.54 -21.36 -14.01
C ASN A 244 13.08 -20.39 -12.90
N TYR A 245 12.06 -19.59 -13.20
CA TYR A 245 11.54 -18.57 -12.30
C TYR A 245 10.00 -18.62 -12.25
N ILE A 246 9.44 -18.63 -11.05
CA ILE A 246 7.98 -18.62 -10.86
C ILE A 246 7.57 -17.41 -10.01
N VAL A 247 6.59 -16.67 -10.50
CA VAL A 247 5.94 -15.59 -9.76
C VAL A 247 4.52 -16.01 -9.39
N ILE A 248 4.16 -15.84 -8.13
CA ILE A 248 2.79 -16.01 -7.67
C ILE A 248 2.30 -14.66 -7.14
N ASP A 249 1.37 -14.05 -7.87
CA ASP A 249 0.74 -12.80 -7.46
C ASP A 249 -0.42 -13.07 -6.49
N GLU A 250 -0.70 -12.09 -5.63
CA GLU A 250 -1.63 -12.18 -4.49
C GLU A 250 -1.36 -13.44 -3.66
N PHE A 251 -0.11 -13.58 -3.22
CA PHE A 251 0.43 -14.77 -2.55
C PHE A 251 -0.32 -15.16 -1.28
N HIS A 252 -1.11 -14.27 -0.70
CA HIS A 252 -2.01 -14.60 0.40
C HIS A 252 -3.06 -15.67 0.05
N HIS A 253 -3.27 -15.98 -1.24
CA HIS A 253 -4.07 -17.12 -1.70
C HIS A 253 -3.27 -18.42 -1.84
N ALA A 254 -1.95 -18.41 -1.70
CA ALA A 254 -1.07 -19.55 -1.98
C ALA A 254 -1.32 -20.79 -1.10
N VAL A 255 -2.01 -20.66 0.02
CA VAL A 255 -2.44 -21.78 0.88
C VAL A 255 -3.64 -22.56 0.33
N ASN A 256 -4.29 -22.10 -0.74
CA ASN A 256 -5.39 -22.82 -1.37
C ASN A 256 -4.87 -24.02 -2.17
N ASP A 257 -5.63 -25.10 -2.22
CA ASP A 257 -5.23 -26.37 -2.84
C ASP A 257 -4.71 -26.25 -4.28
N GLN A 258 -5.30 -25.37 -5.09
CA GLN A 258 -4.87 -25.16 -6.47
C GLN A 258 -3.49 -24.52 -6.56
N TYR A 259 -3.20 -23.53 -5.73
CA TYR A 259 -1.87 -22.92 -5.64
C TYR A 259 -0.84 -23.92 -5.09
N GLN A 260 -1.20 -24.66 -4.04
CA GLN A 260 -0.34 -25.69 -3.45
C GLN A 260 0.07 -26.76 -4.45
N ARG A 261 -0.85 -27.19 -5.33
CA ARG A 261 -0.50 -28.15 -6.39
C ARG A 261 0.55 -27.59 -7.34
N ILE A 262 0.45 -26.31 -7.73
CA ILE A 262 1.42 -25.65 -8.61
C ILE A 262 2.79 -25.56 -7.90
N VAL A 263 2.82 -25.06 -6.67
CA VAL A 263 4.05 -24.89 -5.88
C VAL A 263 4.76 -26.20 -5.60
N ASN A 264 4.00 -27.28 -5.37
CA ASN A 264 4.55 -28.61 -5.08
C ASN A 264 4.99 -29.37 -6.35
N TYR A 265 4.39 -29.07 -7.50
CA TYR A 265 4.74 -29.73 -8.76
C TYR A 265 6.03 -29.17 -9.37
N PHE A 266 6.14 -27.83 -9.49
CA PHE A 266 7.27 -27.20 -10.13
C PHE A 266 8.49 -27.05 -9.19
N LYS A 267 9.68 -27.15 -9.77
CA LYS A 267 10.97 -27.02 -9.08
C LYS A 267 11.80 -25.92 -9.73
N PRO A 268 11.41 -24.64 -9.59
CA PRO A 268 12.15 -23.53 -10.17
C PRO A 268 13.48 -23.32 -9.44
N GLN A 269 14.39 -22.58 -10.08
CA GLN A 269 15.58 -22.05 -9.42
C GLN A 269 15.18 -20.99 -8.36
N PHE A 270 14.13 -20.21 -8.64
CA PHE A 270 13.60 -19.23 -7.69
C PHE A 270 12.08 -19.08 -7.79
N LEU A 271 11.40 -19.01 -6.65
CA LEU A 271 9.97 -18.72 -6.53
C LEU A 271 9.78 -17.39 -5.79
N LEU A 272 9.12 -16.43 -6.44
CA LEU A 272 8.75 -15.15 -5.88
C LEU A 272 7.26 -15.08 -5.57
N GLY A 273 6.91 -14.93 -4.30
CA GLY A 273 5.58 -14.55 -3.86
C GLY A 273 5.43 -13.02 -3.80
N LEU A 274 4.32 -12.49 -4.29
CA LEU A 274 3.97 -11.07 -4.19
C LEU A 274 2.66 -10.91 -3.44
N THR A 275 2.62 -10.06 -2.41
CA THR A 275 1.37 -9.73 -1.71
C THR A 275 1.37 -8.28 -1.23
N ALA A 276 0.18 -7.70 -1.09
CA ALA A 276 0.00 -6.41 -0.41
C ALA A 276 -0.22 -6.59 1.10
N THR A 277 -0.80 -7.73 1.49
CA THR A 277 -1.18 -8.05 2.86
C THR A 277 -0.91 -9.53 3.11
N PRO A 278 -0.02 -9.89 4.02
CA PRO A 278 0.30 -11.29 4.31
C PRO A 278 -0.72 -11.98 5.22
N GLU A 279 -1.44 -11.19 6.02
CA GLU A 279 -2.35 -11.73 7.01
C GLU A 279 -3.64 -12.26 6.40
N ARG A 280 -4.02 -13.46 6.80
CA ARG A 280 -5.32 -14.07 6.48
C ARG A 280 -6.13 -14.28 7.76
N MET A 281 -7.45 -14.14 7.60
CA MET A 281 -8.41 -14.41 8.69
C MET A 281 -8.49 -15.89 9.08
N ASP A 282 -8.01 -16.81 8.22
CA ASP A 282 -8.07 -18.27 8.45
C ASP A 282 -6.87 -18.84 9.23
N GLY A 283 -5.90 -18.00 9.59
CA GLY A 283 -4.75 -18.40 10.42
C GLY A 283 -3.71 -19.29 9.72
N ARG A 284 -3.87 -19.59 8.43
CA ARG A 284 -2.89 -20.38 7.66
C ARG A 284 -1.64 -19.57 7.36
N ASN A 285 -0.49 -20.17 7.57
CA ASN A 285 0.80 -19.50 7.47
C ASN A 285 1.33 -19.53 6.03
N ILE A 286 1.29 -18.38 5.34
CA ILE A 286 1.87 -18.24 4.00
C ILE A 286 3.40 -18.15 4.01
N TYR A 287 3.99 -17.76 5.12
CA TYR A 287 5.44 -17.61 5.24
C TYR A 287 6.18 -18.93 5.13
N GLU A 288 5.58 -20.03 5.59
CA GLU A 288 6.13 -21.38 5.48
C GLU A 288 6.38 -21.77 4.02
N ILE A 289 5.50 -21.36 3.09
CA ILE A 289 5.63 -21.69 1.65
C ILE A 289 6.88 -21.02 1.05
N CYS A 290 7.32 -19.90 1.59
CA CYS A 290 8.52 -19.17 1.18
C CYS A 290 9.70 -19.36 2.14
N ASP A 291 9.71 -20.45 2.92
CA ASP A 291 10.77 -20.78 3.88
C ASP A 291 11.06 -19.62 4.86
N TYR A 292 10.03 -18.83 5.20
CA TYR A 292 10.10 -17.61 6.02
C TYR A 292 10.99 -16.48 5.46
N ASN A 293 11.40 -16.55 4.19
CA ASN A 293 12.19 -15.50 3.56
C ASN A 293 11.30 -14.33 3.12
N VAL A 294 11.33 -13.23 3.87
CA VAL A 294 10.64 -11.97 3.55
C VAL A 294 11.70 -10.85 3.43
N PRO A 295 12.44 -10.81 2.31
CA PRO A 295 13.56 -9.86 2.16
C PRO A 295 13.14 -8.41 2.12
N TYR A 296 11.92 -8.13 1.66
CA TYR A 296 11.44 -6.76 1.52
C TYR A 296 9.97 -6.62 1.93
N GLU A 297 9.74 -5.59 2.74
CA GLU A 297 8.41 -5.20 3.19
C GLU A 297 8.26 -3.67 3.08
N ILE A 298 7.14 -3.21 2.52
CA ILE A 298 6.76 -1.80 2.54
C ILE A 298 5.25 -1.66 2.73
N SER A 299 4.88 -1.05 3.83
CA SER A 299 3.48 -0.74 4.17
C SER A 299 2.93 0.42 3.33
N LEU A 300 1.59 0.56 3.31
CA LEU A 300 0.94 1.70 2.67
C LEU A 300 1.43 3.04 3.26
N LYS A 301 1.59 3.11 4.58
CA LYS A 301 2.08 4.28 5.30
C LYS A 301 3.50 4.66 4.85
N GLU A 302 4.41 3.69 4.82
CA GLU A 302 5.78 3.91 4.37
C GLU A 302 5.85 4.33 2.90
N ALA A 303 5.04 3.73 2.03
CA ALA A 303 4.99 4.07 0.61
C ALA A 303 4.51 5.52 0.38
N ILE A 304 3.55 6.01 1.18
CA ILE A 304 3.11 7.40 1.16
C ILE A 304 4.23 8.31 1.72
N ASN A 305 4.78 8.00 2.89
CA ASN A 305 5.82 8.80 3.53
C ASN A 305 7.09 8.91 2.66
N LYS A 306 7.44 7.86 1.93
CA LYS A 306 8.52 7.86 0.93
C LYS A 306 8.13 8.58 -0.37
N GLY A 307 6.91 9.04 -0.49
CA GLY A 307 6.38 9.72 -1.67
C GLY A 307 6.31 8.82 -2.92
N MET A 308 6.14 7.52 -2.75
CA MET A 308 5.90 6.57 -3.86
C MET A 308 4.43 6.57 -4.28
N LEU A 309 3.54 6.86 -3.35
CA LEU A 309 2.11 7.05 -3.53
C LEU A 309 1.73 8.50 -3.16
N VAL A 310 0.60 8.99 -3.66
CA VAL A 310 0.04 10.27 -3.21
C VAL A 310 -0.59 10.11 -1.83
N PRO A 311 -0.63 11.17 -0.99
CA PRO A 311 -1.39 11.13 0.25
C PRO A 311 -2.89 11.06 -0.04
N PHE A 312 -3.68 10.79 0.99
CA PHE A 312 -5.14 10.80 0.91
C PHE A 312 -5.76 11.81 1.88
N HIS A 313 -6.91 12.36 1.47
CA HIS A 313 -7.83 13.09 2.33
C HIS A 313 -9.06 12.22 2.53
N TYR A 314 -9.18 11.64 3.72
CA TYR A 314 -10.26 10.73 4.09
C TYR A 314 -11.32 11.46 4.90
N TYR A 315 -12.56 11.30 4.47
CA TYR A 315 -13.74 11.85 5.12
C TYR A 315 -14.69 10.70 5.49
N GLY A 316 -14.74 10.37 6.78
CA GLY A 316 -15.75 9.48 7.34
C GLY A 316 -17.05 10.25 7.56
N ILE A 317 -18.07 9.89 6.81
CA ILE A 317 -19.38 10.56 6.77
C ILE A 317 -20.37 9.66 7.50
N PHE A 318 -21.08 10.21 8.47
CA PHE A 318 -22.12 9.44 9.16
C PHE A 318 -23.28 9.14 8.22
N ASP A 319 -23.55 7.86 8.02
CA ASP A 319 -24.71 7.33 7.31
C ASP A 319 -25.70 6.80 8.37
N ASP A 320 -26.90 7.36 8.41
CA ASP A 320 -27.93 7.03 9.39
C ASP A 320 -28.67 5.70 9.10
N THR A 321 -28.18 4.93 8.13
CA THR A 321 -28.68 3.59 7.84
C THR A 321 -28.55 2.69 9.07
N ASP A 322 -29.66 2.07 9.46
CA ASP A 322 -29.72 1.15 10.60
C ASP A 322 -29.35 -0.28 10.20
N TYR A 323 -28.11 -0.67 10.47
CA TYR A 323 -27.59 -2.01 10.20
C TYR A 323 -27.94 -3.04 11.29
N SER A 324 -28.50 -2.62 12.42
CA SER A 324 -28.83 -3.54 13.54
C SER A 324 -29.89 -4.59 13.18
N LYS A 325 -30.68 -4.31 12.15
CA LYS A 325 -31.77 -5.19 11.66
C LYS A 325 -31.31 -6.13 10.54
N LEU A 326 -30.08 -5.99 10.05
CA LEU A 326 -29.56 -6.76 8.93
C LEU A 326 -28.86 -8.02 9.41
N HIS A 327 -29.11 -9.14 8.72
CA HIS A 327 -28.48 -10.41 9.03
C HIS A 327 -27.06 -10.53 8.46
N ILE A 328 -26.20 -11.20 9.21
CA ILE A 328 -24.83 -11.51 8.78
C ILE A 328 -24.76 -12.97 8.37
N VAL A 329 -24.47 -13.23 7.10
CA VAL A 329 -24.28 -14.55 6.51
C VAL A 329 -22.83 -14.75 6.14
N ARG A 330 -22.16 -15.74 6.78
CA ARG A 330 -20.72 -16.02 6.53
C ARG A 330 -19.81 -14.81 6.74
N GLY A 331 -20.11 -13.95 7.71
CA GLY A 331 -19.29 -12.77 8.05
C GLY A 331 -19.51 -11.55 7.16
N ARG A 332 -20.55 -11.55 6.31
CA ARG A 332 -20.98 -10.43 5.47
C ARG A 332 -22.46 -10.18 5.67
N TYR A 333 -22.90 -8.93 5.51
CA TYR A 333 -24.33 -8.61 5.49
C TYR A 333 -25.02 -9.28 4.30
N ASP A 334 -26.27 -9.70 4.50
CA ASP A 334 -27.09 -10.27 3.42
C ASP A 334 -27.28 -9.23 2.31
N GLU A 335 -26.95 -9.61 1.07
CA GLU A 335 -26.96 -8.69 -0.08
C GLU A 335 -28.38 -8.21 -0.42
N LYS A 336 -29.41 -9.05 -0.22
CA LYS A 336 -30.79 -8.68 -0.49
C LYS A 336 -31.29 -7.64 0.50
N GLU A 337 -31.02 -7.84 1.78
CA GLU A 337 -31.39 -6.90 2.83
C GLU A 337 -30.67 -5.56 2.68
N LEU A 338 -29.38 -5.56 2.29
CA LEU A 338 -28.66 -4.34 1.94
C LEU A 338 -29.27 -3.63 0.74
N ASN A 339 -29.69 -4.36 -0.29
CA ASN A 339 -30.36 -3.79 -1.44
C ASN A 339 -31.68 -3.13 -1.07
N GLU A 340 -32.52 -3.80 -0.29
CA GLU A 340 -33.79 -3.25 0.20
C GLU A 340 -33.58 -1.98 1.03
N THR A 341 -32.46 -1.88 1.73
CA THR A 341 -32.10 -0.71 2.55
C THR A 341 -31.57 0.46 1.72
N TYR A 342 -30.84 0.19 0.66
CA TYR A 342 -30.13 1.22 -0.13
C TYR A 342 -30.91 1.68 -1.35
N ILE A 343 -31.59 0.76 -2.06
CA ILE A 343 -32.31 1.07 -3.29
C ILE A 343 -33.57 1.87 -2.95
N GLY A 344 -33.75 3.01 -3.64
CA GLY A 344 -34.85 3.94 -3.39
C GLY A 344 -34.68 4.83 -2.15
N ASN A 345 -33.55 4.74 -1.44
CA ASN A 345 -33.26 5.62 -0.30
C ASN A 345 -32.78 7.00 -0.78
N VAL A 346 -33.75 7.88 -1.08
CA VAL A 346 -33.48 9.24 -1.60
C VAL A 346 -32.56 10.03 -0.66
N HIS A 347 -32.78 9.93 0.66
CA HIS A 347 -31.98 10.65 1.65
C HIS A 347 -30.48 10.26 1.55
N ARG A 348 -30.21 8.96 1.41
CA ARG A 348 -28.85 8.46 1.23
C ARG A 348 -28.23 8.91 -0.09
N TYR A 349 -28.99 8.94 -1.19
CA TYR A 349 -28.50 9.44 -2.47
C TYR A 349 -28.17 10.93 -2.41
N GLU A 350 -28.98 11.73 -1.74
CA GLU A 350 -28.72 13.15 -1.52
C GLU A 350 -27.47 13.37 -0.67
N LEU A 351 -27.26 12.58 0.38
CA LEU A 351 -26.06 12.62 1.22
C LEU A 351 -24.80 12.35 0.38
N ILE A 352 -24.80 11.28 -0.41
CA ILE A 352 -23.66 10.89 -1.26
C ILE A 352 -23.39 11.99 -2.30
N TYR A 353 -24.43 12.47 -2.99
CA TYR A 353 -24.30 13.52 -4.00
C TYR A 353 -23.80 14.84 -3.41
N LYS A 354 -24.31 15.24 -2.25
CA LYS A 354 -23.88 16.45 -1.52
C LYS A 354 -22.37 16.42 -1.24
N TYR A 355 -21.86 15.33 -0.72
CA TYR A 355 -20.45 15.21 -0.40
C TYR A 355 -19.57 15.08 -1.64
N TYR A 356 -20.04 14.39 -2.67
CA TYR A 356 -19.37 14.39 -3.98
C TYR A 356 -19.21 15.82 -4.53
N CYS A 357 -20.27 16.61 -4.52
CA CYS A 357 -20.23 18.00 -4.99
C CYS A 357 -19.37 18.91 -4.09
N LYS A 358 -19.41 18.70 -2.77
CA LYS A 358 -18.64 19.49 -1.79
C LYS A 358 -17.13 19.38 -2.04
N TYR A 359 -16.63 18.18 -2.30
CA TYR A 359 -15.19 17.95 -2.47
C TYR A 359 -14.76 17.99 -3.94
N GLY A 360 -15.68 17.78 -4.85
CA GLY A 360 -15.43 17.80 -6.29
C GLY A 360 -14.52 16.67 -6.78
N SER A 361 -14.77 16.17 -7.98
CA SER A 361 -13.93 15.16 -8.60
C SER A 361 -13.95 15.30 -10.11
N ARG A 362 -12.85 14.97 -10.74
CA ARG A 362 -12.77 14.80 -12.20
C ARG A 362 -13.09 13.36 -12.58
N GLN A 363 -12.60 12.40 -11.79
CA GLN A 363 -12.71 10.98 -12.07
C GLN A 363 -12.88 10.20 -10.77
N ALA A 364 -14.10 9.74 -10.51
CA ALA A 364 -14.47 9.05 -9.29
C ALA A 364 -14.72 7.56 -9.50
N LEU A 365 -14.40 6.75 -8.46
CA LEU A 365 -14.82 5.35 -8.33
C LEU A 365 -15.74 5.20 -7.11
N GLY A 366 -16.92 4.62 -7.27
CA GLY A 366 -17.82 4.25 -6.19
C GLY A 366 -17.89 2.72 -6.03
N PHE A 367 -17.67 2.22 -4.82
CA PHE A 367 -17.77 0.80 -4.49
C PHE A 367 -19.11 0.48 -3.85
N CYS A 368 -19.95 -0.28 -4.56
CA CYS A 368 -21.31 -0.63 -4.19
C CYS A 368 -21.42 -2.06 -3.65
N CYS A 369 -22.52 -2.37 -2.95
CA CYS A 369 -22.77 -3.70 -2.39
C CYS A 369 -23.31 -4.68 -3.43
N SER A 370 -24.04 -4.22 -4.44
CA SER A 370 -24.68 -5.07 -5.45
C SER A 370 -24.70 -4.43 -6.83
N LYS A 371 -25.04 -5.23 -7.86
CA LYS A 371 -25.20 -4.79 -9.25
C LYS A 371 -26.31 -3.77 -9.39
N GLU A 372 -27.43 -3.98 -8.71
CA GLU A 372 -28.58 -3.09 -8.66
C GLU A 372 -28.22 -1.75 -8.03
N HIS A 373 -27.54 -1.78 -6.88
CA HIS A 373 -27.07 -0.57 -6.21
C HIS A 373 -26.11 0.24 -7.10
N ALA A 374 -25.18 -0.42 -7.79
CA ALA A 374 -24.25 0.26 -8.70
C ALA A 374 -24.98 0.94 -9.87
N ARG A 375 -25.99 0.27 -10.46
CA ARG A 375 -26.82 0.81 -11.55
C ARG A 375 -27.64 2.00 -11.06
N GLU A 376 -28.24 1.87 -9.88
CA GLU A 376 -29.05 2.93 -9.28
C GLU A 376 -28.20 4.18 -9.02
N MET A 377 -27.00 4.03 -8.46
CA MET A 377 -26.08 5.16 -8.23
C MET A 377 -25.65 5.81 -9.55
N ALA A 378 -25.39 5.04 -10.59
CA ALA A 378 -25.04 5.57 -11.91
C ALA A 378 -26.20 6.37 -12.51
N ARG A 379 -27.46 5.88 -12.36
CA ARG A 379 -28.67 6.57 -12.80
C ARG A 379 -28.86 7.89 -12.04
N GLU A 380 -28.77 7.86 -10.71
CA GLU A 380 -28.95 9.03 -9.84
C GLU A 380 -27.94 10.14 -10.14
N PHE A 381 -26.66 9.78 -10.32
CA PHE A 381 -25.63 10.75 -10.67
C PHE A 381 -25.84 11.31 -12.07
N SER A 382 -26.17 10.46 -13.04
CA SER A 382 -26.42 10.90 -14.43
C SER A 382 -27.63 11.82 -14.53
N SER A 383 -28.73 11.51 -13.81
CA SER A 383 -29.92 12.36 -13.76
C SER A 383 -29.66 13.75 -13.18
N ARG A 384 -28.63 13.89 -12.35
CA ARG A 384 -28.19 15.14 -11.71
C ARG A 384 -27.06 15.84 -12.49
N GLY A 385 -26.79 15.42 -13.73
CA GLY A 385 -25.81 16.06 -14.62
C GLY A 385 -24.35 15.60 -14.42
N ILE A 386 -24.12 14.48 -13.72
CA ILE A 386 -22.80 13.85 -13.60
C ILE A 386 -22.80 12.55 -14.40
N PRO A 387 -22.33 12.54 -15.67
CA PRO A 387 -22.33 11.35 -16.51
C PRO A 387 -21.61 10.20 -15.81
N SER A 388 -22.31 9.10 -15.58
CA SER A 388 -21.82 7.98 -14.76
C SER A 388 -22.31 6.65 -15.31
N VAL A 389 -21.53 5.59 -15.08
CA VAL A 389 -21.89 4.23 -15.47
C VAL A 389 -21.63 3.23 -14.36
N ALA A 390 -22.39 2.14 -14.36
CA ALA A 390 -22.16 0.98 -13.51
C ALA A 390 -21.31 -0.06 -14.25
N VAL A 391 -20.37 -0.70 -13.51
CA VAL A 391 -19.50 -1.76 -14.03
C VAL A 391 -19.54 -2.96 -13.10
N PHE A 392 -19.98 -4.10 -13.62
CA PHE A 392 -20.04 -5.39 -12.93
C PHE A 392 -19.96 -6.54 -13.95
N SER A 393 -19.84 -7.79 -13.48
CA SER A 393 -19.87 -8.96 -14.36
C SER A 393 -21.20 -9.03 -15.10
N ASP A 394 -21.16 -9.35 -16.41
CA ASP A 394 -22.33 -9.46 -17.29
C ASP A 394 -23.16 -8.16 -17.38
N ALA A 395 -22.51 -7.01 -17.32
CA ALA A 395 -23.17 -5.72 -17.41
C ALA A 395 -23.94 -5.57 -18.73
N SER A 396 -25.25 -5.31 -18.63
CA SER A 396 -26.17 -5.06 -19.75
C SER A 396 -27.29 -4.11 -19.32
N GLY A 397 -27.77 -3.30 -20.26
CA GLY A 397 -28.85 -2.34 -20.04
C GLY A 397 -28.38 -0.91 -19.81
N GLU A 398 -29.33 -0.01 -19.53
CA GLU A 398 -29.06 1.40 -19.32
C GLU A 398 -28.14 1.65 -18.12
N TYR A 399 -27.34 2.71 -18.22
CA TYR A 399 -26.33 3.12 -17.20
C TYR A 399 -25.30 2.05 -16.89
N THR A 400 -25.13 1.03 -17.74
CA THR A 400 -24.13 -0.01 -17.57
C THR A 400 -23.13 -0.01 -18.72
N GLU A 401 -21.89 -0.40 -18.45
CA GLU A 401 -20.86 -0.46 -19.47
C GLU A 401 -19.88 -1.60 -19.20
N LYS A 402 -19.25 -2.10 -20.25
CA LYS A 402 -18.14 -3.04 -20.12
C LYS A 402 -16.95 -2.32 -19.50
N ARG A 403 -16.23 -3.01 -18.60
CA ARG A 403 -15.12 -2.46 -17.82
C ARG A 403 -14.10 -1.65 -18.62
N ASN A 404 -13.58 -2.23 -19.72
CA ASN A 404 -12.55 -1.57 -20.53
C ASN A 404 -13.07 -0.29 -21.23
N VAL A 405 -14.33 -0.33 -21.68
CA VAL A 405 -14.98 0.82 -22.31
C VAL A 405 -15.23 1.92 -21.28
N ALA A 406 -15.73 1.56 -20.09
CA ALA A 406 -15.94 2.51 -19.00
C ALA A 406 -14.63 3.20 -18.58
N ILE A 407 -13.52 2.46 -18.50
CA ILE A 407 -12.20 3.03 -18.19
C ILE A 407 -11.77 4.03 -19.26
N GLN A 408 -11.96 3.71 -20.54
CA GLN A 408 -11.62 4.65 -21.63
C GLN A 408 -12.50 5.89 -21.60
N LYS A 409 -13.81 5.74 -21.42
CA LYS A 409 -14.72 6.88 -21.28
C LYS A 409 -14.37 7.77 -20.09
N LEU A 410 -13.94 7.17 -18.95
CA LEU A 410 -13.49 7.93 -17.78
C LEU A 410 -12.21 8.71 -18.08
N LYS A 411 -11.23 8.07 -18.73
CA LYS A 411 -9.96 8.72 -19.14
C LYS A 411 -10.18 9.86 -20.13
N ASN A 412 -11.13 9.70 -21.06
CA ASN A 412 -11.48 10.71 -22.05
C ASN A 412 -12.35 11.84 -21.48
N GLY A 413 -12.82 11.72 -20.23
CA GLY A 413 -13.74 12.69 -19.60
C GLY A 413 -15.18 12.63 -20.10
N GLU A 414 -15.57 11.58 -20.85
CA GLU A 414 -16.93 11.35 -21.32
C GLU A 414 -17.86 10.98 -20.16
N ILE A 415 -17.32 10.32 -19.13
CA ILE A 415 -17.98 10.07 -17.85
C ILE A 415 -17.10 10.57 -16.71
N ARG A 416 -17.72 10.87 -15.56
CA ARG A 416 -17.04 11.41 -14.37
C ARG A 416 -17.00 10.43 -13.20
N ALA A 417 -17.89 9.43 -13.17
CA ALA A 417 -17.89 8.42 -12.12
C ALA A 417 -18.19 7.02 -12.68
N ILE A 418 -17.54 6.03 -12.07
CA ILE A 418 -17.84 4.62 -12.27
C ILE A 418 -18.29 4.06 -10.93
N PHE A 419 -19.46 3.43 -10.90
CA PHE A 419 -19.96 2.66 -9.76
C PHE A 419 -19.77 1.18 -10.03
N SER A 420 -19.20 0.45 -9.08
CA SER A 420 -18.79 -0.93 -9.34
C SER A 420 -19.00 -1.87 -8.16
N VAL A 421 -19.16 -3.16 -8.51
CA VAL A 421 -19.20 -4.26 -7.54
C VAL A 421 -18.04 -5.19 -7.84
N ASP A 422 -17.07 -5.27 -6.95
CA ASP A 422 -15.89 -6.17 -6.94
C ASP A 422 -15.01 -6.19 -8.21
N MET A 423 -15.37 -5.41 -9.27
CA MET A 423 -14.62 -5.40 -10.53
C MET A 423 -13.34 -4.58 -10.50
N PHE A 424 -13.19 -3.67 -9.54
CA PHE A 424 -12.04 -2.78 -9.40
C PHE A 424 -11.22 -3.06 -8.13
N ASN A 425 -11.50 -4.16 -7.43
CA ASN A 425 -10.69 -4.59 -6.28
C ASN A 425 -9.27 -4.97 -6.70
N GLU A 426 -9.11 -5.60 -7.88
CA GLU A 426 -7.85 -6.12 -8.40
C GLU A 426 -7.74 -5.96 -9.92
N GLY A 427 -6.50 -5.94 -10.44
CA GLY A 427 -6.26 -6.00 -11.89
C GLY A 427 -6.65 -4.76 -12.71
N VAL A 428 -6.71 -3.56 -12.15
CA VAL A 428 -7.00 -2.31 -12.90
C VAL A 428 -6.00 -1.23 -12.57
N ASP A 429 -5.52 -0.55 -13.61
CA ASP A 429 -4.70 0.63 -13.49
C ASP A 429 -5.46 1.87 -13.97
N ILE A 430 -6.01 2.64 -13.01
CA ILE A 430 -6.62 3.93 -13.29
C ILE A 430 -5.92 4.97 -12.40
N THR A 431 -4.76 5.41 -12.83
CA THR A 431 -3.93 6.37 -12.08
C THR A 431 -4.59 7.73 -11.93
N SER A 432 -5.45 8.11 -12.88
CA SER A 432 -6.12 9.40 -12.96
C SER A 432 -7.31 9.58 -11.99
N VAL A 433 -7.76 8.51 -11.31
CA VAL A 433 -8.82 8.62 -10.29
C VAL A 433 -8.37 9.51 -9.14
N ASP A 434 -9.14 10.55 -8.87
CA ASP A 434 -8.90 11.54 -7.81
C ASP A 434 -9.89 11.45 -6.64
N MET A 435 -10.95 10.62 -6.77
CA MET A 435 -11.90 10.34 -5.70
C MET A 435 -12.29 8.86 -5.65
N VAL A 436 -12.36 8.34 -4.43
CA VAL A 436 -12.92 7.01 -4.13
C VAL A 436 -14.07 7.16 -3.14
N MET A 437 -15.19 6.49 -3.41
CA MET A 437 -16.37 6.47 -2.54
C MET A 437 -16.66 5.05 -2.08
N PHE A 438 -16.63 4.82 -0.77
CA PHE A 438 -17.09 3.58 -0.15
C PHE A 438 -18.56 3.70 0.20
N LEU A 439 -19.40 3.05 -0.62
CA LEU A 439 -20.88 3.11 -0.54
C LEU A 439 -21.47 1.84 0.06
N ARG A 440 -20.64 1.03 0.67
CA ARG A 440 -21.00 -0.22 1.35
C ARG A 440 -20.18 -0.40 2.63
N PRO A 441 -20.66 -1.21 3.60
CA PRO A 441 -19.85 -1.53 4.77
C PRO A 441 -18.49 -2.14 4.40
N THR A 442 -17.44 -1.65 5.03
CA THR A 442 -16.10 -2.21 4.85
C THR A 442 -15.95 -3.45 5.73
N GLU A 443 -16.07 -4.63 5.15
CA GLU A 443 -16.05 -5.91 5.85
C GLU A 443 -14.64 -6.54 5.90
N SER A 444 -13.82 -6.28 4.88
CA SER A 444 -12.48 -6.84 4.71
C SER A 444 -11.41 -5.75 4.67
N PRO A 445 -10.46 -5.77 5.63
CA PRO A 445 -9.28 -4.89 5.61
C PRO A 445 -8.50 -4.96 4.30
N ILE A 446 -8.34 -6.17 3.77
CA ILE A 446 -7.60 -6.42 2.51
C ILE A 446 -8.27 -5.71 1.35
N VAL A 447 -9.58 -5.90 1.20
CA VAL A 447 -10.36 -5.28 0.12
C VAL A 447 -10.33 -3.76 0.23
N PHE A 448 -10.47 -3.21 1.44
CA PHE A 448 -10.38 -1.76 1.67
C PHE A 448 -9.03 -1.20 1.21
N LEU A 449 -7.93 -1.78 1.67
CA LEU A 449 -6.58 -1.33 1.30
C LEU A 449 -6.29 -1.51 -0.19
N GLN A 450 -6.81 -2.57 -0.83
CA GLN A 450 -6.69 -2.78 -2.26
C GLN A 450 -7.46 -1.72 -3.05
N GLN A 451 -8.69 -1.40 -2.65
CA GLN A 451 -9.53 -0.38 -3.28
C GLN A 451 -8.93 1.02 -3.10
N LEU A 452 -8.49 1.35 -1.89
CA LEU A 452 -7.80 2.61 -1.57
C LEU A 452 -6.52 2.77 -2.40
N GLY A 453 -5.67 1.74 -2.41
CA GLY A 453 -4.39 1.75 -3.11
C GLY A 453 -4.48 1.98 -4.63
N ARG A 454 -5.65 1.72 -5.24
CA ARG A 454 -5.89 2.01 -6.67
C ARG A 454 -5.87 3.51 -6.95
N GLY A 455 -6.47 4.29 -6.07
CA GLY A 455 -6.50 5.73 -6.18
C GLY A 455 -5.24 6.43 -5.69
N LEU A 456 -4.29 5.75 -5.04
CA LEU A 456 -3.10 6.39 -4.48
C LEU A 456 -1.90 6.47 -5.45
N ARG A 457 -2.02 5.92 -6.66
CA ARG A 457 -0.95 6.02 -7.67
C ARG A 457 -0.76 7.45 -8.12
N LYS A 458 0.49 7.82 -8.35
CA LYS A 458 0.85 9.14 -8.87
C LYS A 458 0.36 9.32 -10.29
N CYS A 459 -0.18 10.50 -10.57
CA CYS A 459 -0.55 10.96 -11.90
C CYS A 459 -0.32 12.47 -11.98
N ARG A 460 -0.01 12.98 -13.16
CA ARG A 460 0.16 14.42 -13.40
C ARG A 460 -1.07 15.21 -12.93
N GLY A 461 -0.87 16.26 -12.14
CA GLY A 461 -1.93 17.12 -11.63
C GLY A 461 -2.75 16.52 -10.48
N LYS A 462 -2.31 15.38 -9.91
CA LYS A 462 -2.94 14.76 -8.74
C LYS A 462 -2.05 14.92 -7.51
N GLU A 463 -2.49 15.75 -6.57
CA GLU A 463 -1.75 16.03 -5.34
C GLU A 463 -2.11 15.05 -4.22
N PHE A 464 -3.38 14.63 -4.15
CA PHE A 464 -3.91 13.68 -3.17
C PHE A 464 -5.10 12.92 -3.75
N LEU A 465 -5.52 11.89 -3.05
CA LEU A 465 -6.76 11.16 -3.30
C LEU A 465 -7.82 11.57 -2.30
N THR A 466 -8.98 12.01 -2.77
CA THR A 466 -10.16 12.20 -1.89
C THR A 466 -10.83 10.86 -1.64
N VAL A 467 -11.09 10.54 -0.38
CA VAL A 467 -11.80 9.32 0.02
C VAL A 467 -13.05 9.70 0.80
N LEU A 468 -14.22 9.33 0.28
CA LEU A 468 -15.51 9.49 0.97
C LEU A 468 -15.97 8.11 1.44
N ASP A 469 -16.09 7.92 2.74
CA ASP A 469 -16.55 6.67 3.33
C ASP A 469 -17.84 6.91 4.12
N PHE A 470 -18.94 6.29 3.66
CA PHE A 470 -20.27 6.44 4.26
C PHE A 470 -20.48 5.34 5.30
N ILE A 471 -20.29 5.70 6.55
CA ILE A 471 -20.18 4.79 7.69
C ILE A 471 -21.44 4.86 8.55
N GLY A 472 -22.10 3.72 8.68
CA GLY A 472 -23.23 3.54 9.61
C GLY A 472 -22.84 2.71 10.84
N ASN A 473 -23.83 2.23 11.58
CA ASN A 473 -23.67 1.48 12.82
C ASN A 473 -23.35 -0.03 12.61
N TYR A 474 -22.68 -0.39 11.53
CA TYR A 474 -22.33 -1.79 11.26
C TYR A 474 -21.18 -2.29 12.18
N GLU A 475 -21.19 -3.60 12.47
CA GLU A 475 -20.35 -4.25 13.50
C GLU A 475 -18.85 -3.89 13.48
N LYS A 476 -18.29 -3.68 12.29
CA LYS A 476 -16.85 -3.43 12.10
C LYS A 476 -16.51 -1.99 11.72
N ALA A 477 -17.44 -1.05 11.87
CA ALA A 477 -17.25 0.34 11.43
C ALA A 477 -16.02 1.01 12.06
N GLY A 478 -15.73 0.75 13.32
CA GLY A 478 -14.59 1.34 14.03
C GLY A 478 -13.20 0.91 13.52
N ARG A 479 -13.11 -0.18 12.73
CA ARG A 479 -11.82 -0.71 12.23
C ARG A 479 -11.13 0.21 11.23
N VAL A 480 -11.88 1.01 10.51
CA VAL A 480 -11.34 1.90 9.45
C VAL A 480 -10.23 2.80 9.98
N ARG A 481 -10.33 3.28 11.23
CA ARG A 481 -9.31 4.12 11.87
C ARG A 481 -7.93 3.46 11.87
N PHE A 482 -7.87 2.17 12.18
CA PHE A 482 -6.63 1.39 12.28
C PHE A 482 -6.09 1.00 10.90
N LEU A 483 -6.98 0.71 9.95
CA LEU A 483 -6.61 0.44 8.56
C LEU A 483 -5.93 1.65 7.91
N LEU A 484 -6.40 2.86 8.20
CA LEU A 484 -5.79 4.11 7.72
C LEU A 484 -4.42 4.38 8.35
N GLU A 485 -4.18 3.91 9.58
CA GLU A 485 -2.87 3.95 10.23
C GLU A 485 -1.90 2.89 9.68
N GLY A 486 -2.42 1.87 9.01
CA GLY A 486 -1.65 0.72 8.50
C GLY A 486 -1.64 -0.49 9.42
N LYS A 487 -2.52 -0.54 10.43
CA LYS A 487 -2.71 -1.70 11.32
C LYS A 487 -3.82 -2.60 10.80
N SER A 488 -3.65 -3.91 10.89
CA SER A 488 -4.63 -4.88 10.37
C SER A 488 -5.82 -5.11 11.30
N ASP A 489 -5.60 -5.11 12.61
CA ASP A 489 -6.66 -5.32 13.61
C ASP A 489 -6.25 -4.82 15.00
N MET A 490 -7.00 -3.88 15.57
CA MET A 490 -6.75 -3.34 16.90
C MET A 490 -6.94 -4.37 18.02
N TYR A 491 -7.94 -5.24 17.87
CA TYR A 491 -8.34 -6.15 18.97
C TYR A 491 -7.36 -7.32 19.15
N ARG A 492 -6.51 -7.60 18.15
CA ARG A 492 -5.48 -8.65 18.22
C ARG A 492 -4.14 -8.16 18.75
N GLU A 493 -3.80 -6.89 18.58
CA GLU A 493 -2.47 -6.32 18.87
C GLU A 493 -2.36 -5.68 20.26
N GLY A 494 -3.40 -5.75 21.11
CA GLY A 494 -3.38 -5.18 22.47
C GLY A 494 -3.23 -3.65 22.50
N CYS A 495 -3.65 -2.95 21.45
CA CYS A 495 -3.65 -1.50 21.43
C CYS A 495 -4.59 -0.94 22.50
N HIS A 496 -4.09 -0.01 23.30
CA HIS A 496 -4.89 0.71 24.29
C HIS A 496 -5.66 1.86 23.62
N LEU A 497 -6.87 2.13 24.11
CA LEU A 497 -7.72 3.26 23.67
C LEU A 497 -7.02 4.64 23.75
N SER A 498 -5.94 4.72 24.55
CA SER A 498 -5.13 5.94 24.75
C SER A 498 -4.09 6.18 23.66
N ASP A 499 -3.87 5.24 22.75
CA ASP A 499 -2.85 5.40 21.71
C ASP A 499 -3.31 6.43 20.68
N THR A 500 -2.54 7.49 20.52
CA THR A 500 -2.78 8.49 19.48
C THR A 500 -2.55 7.88 18.10
N LEU A 501 -3.59 7.82 17.28
CA LEU A 501 -3.48 7.35 15.89
C LEU A 501 -2.52 8.23 15.10
N ARG A 502 -1.58 7.61 14.40
CA ARG A 502 -0.59 8.30 13.55
C ARG A 502 -0.78 7.90 12.11
N PHE A 503 -1.45 8.75 11.36
CA PHE A 503 -1.63 8.57 9.93
C PHE A 503 -0.34 8.82 9.13
N PRO A 504 -0.27 8.42 7.84
CA PRO A 504 0.85 8.75 6.98
C PRO A 504 1.03 10.27 6.83
N ASP A 505 2.25 10.70 6.50
CA ASP A 505 2.57 12.12 6.29
C ASP A 505 1.68 12.73 5.19
N ASP A 506 1.29 13.98 5.38
CA ASP A 506 0.40 14.74 4.48
C ASP A 506 -1.01 14.14 4.27
N CYS A 507 -1.34 13.04 4.93
CA CYS A 507 -2.70 12.52 4.92
C CYS A 507 -3.57 13.29 5.91
N MET A 508 -4.80 13.58 5.48
CA MET A 508 -5.82 14.16 6.32
C MET A 508 -6.92 13.12 6.58
N VAL A 509 -7.31 12.97 7.83
CA VAL A 509 -8.40 12.07 8.23
C VAL A 509 -9.38 12.87 9.08
N ASP A 510 -10.61 12.97 8.61
CA ASP A 510 -11.70 13.70 9.26
C ASP A 510 -12.91 12.78 9.42
N PHE A 511 -13.45 12.69 10.63
CA PHE A 511 -14.64 11.92 10.94
C PHE A 511 -15.75 12.84 11.43
N ASP A 512 -16.97 12.60 10.96
CA ASP A 512 -18.16 13.21 11.52
C ASP A 512 -18.23 12.98 13.05
N LEU A 513 -18.65 13.97 13.81
CA LEU A 513 -18.73 13.88 15.28
C LEU A 513 -19.57 12.67 15.73
N LYS A 514 -20.65 12.35 15.03
CA LYS A 514 -21.49 11.18 15.33
C LYS A 514 -20.73 9.85 15.17
N LEU A 515 -19.75 9.80 14.25
CA LEU A 515 -18.89 8.63 14.09
C LEU A 515 -17.89 8.51 15.24
N ILE A 516 -17.39 9.61 15.76
CA ILE A 516 -16.50 9.60 16.93
C ILE A 516 -17.24 8.98 18.13
N ASP A 517 -18.48 9.40 18.36
CA ASP A 517 -19.32 8.84 19.42
C ASP A 517 -19.63 7.35 19.19
N LEU A 518 -19.98 6.98 17.97
CA LEU A 518 -20.23 5.59 17.58
C LEU A 518 -19.00 4.71 17.81
N PHE A 519 -17.82 5.18 17.40
CA PHE A 519 -16.57 4.44 17.61
C PHE A 519 -16.24 4.29 19.10
N ALA A 520 -16.45 5.33 19.91
CA ALA A 520 -16.25 5.27 21.35
C ALA A 520 -17.20 4.25 22.02
N GLU A 521 -18.44 4.12 21.54
CA GLU A 521 -19.37 3.11 22.01
C GLU A 521 -18.93 1.70 21.61
N MET A 522 -18.52 1.50 20.35
CA MET A 522 -18.00 0.21 19.87
C MET A 522 -16.76 -0.23 20.64
N ASP A 523 -15.81 0.69 20.86
CA ASP A 523 -14.59 0.40 21.60
C ASP A 523 -14.92 -0.06 23.02
N ARG A 524 -15.88 0.57 23.70
CA ARG A 524 -16.36 0.14 25.02
C ARG A 524 -16.92 -1.28 25.03
N LYS A 525 -17.69 -1.65 24.01
CA LYS A 525 -18.26 -3.02 23.90
C LYS A 525 -17.21 -4.12 23.66
N HIS A 526 -16.06 -3.79 23.08
CA HIS A 526 -14.99 -4.76 22.79
C HIS A 526 -13.89 -4.87 23.86
N LEU A 527 -13.88 -3.99 24.85
CA LEU A 527 -12.94 -4.07 25.96
C LEU A 527 -13.22 -5.31 26.83
N LYS A 528 -12.15 -5.93 27.35
CA LYS A 528 -12.31 -6.94 28.39
C LYS A 528 -13.00 -6.30 29.59
N LEU A 529 -13.85 -7.03 30.27
CA LEU A 529 -14.59 -6.54 31.45
C LEU A 529 -13.71 -5.77 32.44
N LYS A 530 -12.50 -6.31 32.70
CA LYS A 530 -11.53 -5.65 33.57
C LYS A 530 -11.17 -4.21 33.10
N ASP A 531 -10.95 -4.06 31.81
CA ASP A 531 -10.55 -2.77 31.22
C ASP A 531 -11.76 -1.82 31.13
N GLN A 532 -12.96 -2.35 30.91
CA GLN A 532 -14.21 -1.57 30.98
C GLN A 532 -14.41 -0.98 32.37
N VAL A 533 -14.26 -1.80 33.42
CA VAL A 533 -14.39 -1.35 34.81
C VAL A 533 -13.33 -0.31 35.18
N ILE A 534 -12.08 -0.50 34.74
CA ILE A 534 -11.00 0.48 34.99
C ILE A 534 -11.30 1.81 34.30
N ASN A 535 -11.72 1.79 33.06
CA ASN A 535 -12.03 3.00 32.29
C ASN A 535 -13.22 3.77 32.89
N GLU A 536 -14.29 3.05 33.29
CA GLU A 536 -15.43 3.65 33.96
C GLU A 536 -15.06 4.25 35.31
N TYR A 537 -14.19 3.59 36.08
CA TYR A 537 -13.67 4.15 37.32
C TYR A 537 -12.95 5.50 37.06
N PHE A 538 -12.08 5.57 36.06
CA PHE A 538 -11.37 6.82 35.74
C PHE A 538 -12.32 7.87 35.20
N ARG A 539 -13.31 7.52 34.38
CA ARG A 539 -14.34 8.44 33.89
C ARG A 539 -15.10 9.09 35.06
N VAL A 540 -15.55 8.29 36.03
CA VAL A 540 -16.25 8.79 37.21
C VAL A 540 -15.33 9.64 38.09
N LYS A 541 -14.05 9.25 38.23
CA LYS A 541 -13.04 10.03 38.95
C LYS A 541 -12.83 11.41 38.34
N ASP A 542 -12.71 11.49 37.02
CA ASP A 542 -12.49 12.74 36.28
C ASP A 542 -13.75 13.62 36.34
N LEU A 543 -14.95 13.02 36.24
CA LEU A 543 -16.22 13.71 36.38
C LEU A 543 -16.37 14.40 37.75
N LEU A 544 -15.92 13.69 38.82
CA LEU A 544 -16.05 14.19 40.18
C LEU A 544 -14.86 15.04 40.67
N GLY A 545 -13.73 15.04 39.93
CA GLY A 545 -12.49 15.70 40.32
C GLY A 545 -11.84 15.16 41.60
N LYS A 546 -12.30 14.00 42.07
CA LYS A 546 -11.82 13.36 43.30
C LYS A 546 -11.87 11.82 43.15
N ARG A 547 -11.24 11.09 44.10
CA ARG A 547 -11.36 9.64 44.16
C ARG A 547 -12.83 9.24 44.44
N PRO A 548 -13.47 8.44 43.57
CA PRO A 548 -14.86 8.02 43.74
C PRO A 548 -15.03 7.15 45.00
N THR A 549 -16.12 7.35 45.73
CA THR A 549 -16.60 6.42 46.75
C THR A 549 -17.41 5.30 46.09
N ARG A 550 -17.74 4.23 46.84
CA ARG A 550 -18.63 3.17 46.34
C ARG A 550 -19.99 3.70 45.90
N LEU A 551 -20.54 4.65 46.63
CA LEU A 551 -21.81 5.30 46.30
C LEU A 551 -21.69 6.13 45.00
N ASP A 552 -20.56 6.83 44.82
CA ASP A 552 -20.30 7.57 43.58
C ASP A 552 -20.21 6.61 42.40
N LEU A 553 -19.53 5.48 42.51
CA LEU A 553 -19.43 4.48 41.45
C LEU A 553 -20.82 3.85 41.15
N PHE A 554 -21.60 3.51 42.14
CA PHE A 554 -22.96 3.01 41.99
C PHE A 554 -23.86 4.05 41.27
N THR A 555 -23.69 5.34 41.56
CA THR A 555 -24.56 6.39 41.03
C THR A 555 -24.16 6.83 39.61
N TYR A 556 -22.85 6.81 39.28
CA TYR A 556 -22.33 7.42 38.05
C TYR A 556 -21.68 6.44 37.08
N MET A 557 -21.46 5.19 37.47
CA MET A 557 -20.94 4.14 36.58
C MET A 557 -22.05 3.60 35.68
N ASP A 558 -21.70 3.13 34.49
CA ASP A 558 -22.67 2.44 33.62
C ASP A 558 -23.25 1.20 34.32
N ASP A 559 -24.59 1.11 34.36
CA ASP A 559 -25.31 0.08 35.09
C ASP A 559 -24.90 -1.33 34.66
N ASN A 560 -24.74 -1.58 33.35
CA ASN A 560 -24.38 -2.89 32.83
C ASN A 560 -22.95 -3.28 33.23
N ILE A 561 -22.02 -2.30 33.20
CA ILE A 561 -20.64 -2.52 33.61
C ILE A 561 -20.55 -2.77 35.10
N TYR A 562 -21.30 -2.00 35.89
CA TYR A 562 -21.37 -2.18 37.35
C TYR A 562 -21.94 -3.52 37.74
N GLU A 563 -23.10 -3.92 37.21
CA GLU A 563 -23.73 -5.21 37.45
C GLU A 563 -22.84 -6.38 37.00
N THR A 564 -22.25 -6.28 35.82
CA THR A 564 -21.35 -7.30 35.28
C THR A 564 -20.08 -7.41 36.12
N ALA A 565 -19.53 -6.33 36.63
CA ALA A 565 -18.37 -6.30 37.50
C ALA A 565 -18.66 -7.01 38.87
N ILE A 566 -19.87 -6.86 39.40
CA ILE A 566 -20.28 -7.50 40.64
C ILE A 566 -20.60 -9.00 40.44
N THR A 567 -21.24 -9.36 39.31
CA THR A 567 -21.74 -10.73 39.09
C THR A 567 -20.65 -11.69 38.57
N HIS A 568 -19.61 -11.21 37.89
CA HIS A 568 -18.58 -12.06 37.29
C HIS A 568 -17.41 -12.38 38.22
N SER A 569 -17.33 -13.68 38.55
CA SER A 569 -16.27 -14.48 39.19
C SER A 569 -15.89 -14.21 40.66
N LYS A 570 -15.69 -15.34 41.40
CA LYS A 570 -15.32 -15.38 42.81
C LYS A 570 -13.97 -14.72 43.16
N ASP A 571 -13.08 -14.52 42.19
CA ASP A 571 -11.72 -14.00 42.39
C ASP A 571 -11.48 -12.60 41.77
N ASN A 572 -12.54 -11.86 41.51
CA ASN A 572 -12.41 -10.52 40.91
C ASN A 572 -12.02 -9.50 42.00
N PRO A 573 -10.83 -8.87 41.94
CA PRO A 573 -10.42 -7.86 42.93
C PRO A 573 -11.34 -6.64 42.97
N PHE A 574 -12.04 -6.34 41.86
CA PHE A 574 -13.03 -5.24 41.78
C PHE A 574 -14.31 -5.57 42.54
N LYS A 575 -14.73 -6.85 42.60
CA LYS A 575 -15.88 -7.26 43.42
C LYS A 575 -15.68 -6.90 44.87
N ARG A 576 -14.51 -7.20 45.45
CA ARG A 576 -14.17 -6.85 46.84
C ARG A 576 -14.09 -5.34 47.09
N TYR A 577 -13.80 -4.56 46.06
CA TYR A 577 -13.75 -3.09 46.14
C TYR A 577 -15.14 -2.48 45.99
N LEU A 578 -16.02 -3.07 45.19
CA LEU A 578 -17.37 -2.58 44.94
C LEU A 578 -18.39 -3.08 45.94
N GLU A 579 -18.23 -4.29 46.52
CA GLU A 579 -18.94 -4.80 47.70
C GLU A 579 -18.41 -4.14 48.98
#